data_cde9464b4955f503108b3e7e7fd41435
#
_entry.id   cde9464b4955f503108b3e7e7fd41435
#
_cell.length_a   1.000
_cell.length_b   1.000
_cell.length_c   1.000
_cell.angle_alpha   90.00
_cell.angle_beta   90.00
_cell.angle_gamma   90.00
#
_symmetry.space_group_name_H-M   'P 1'
#
loop_
_entity.id
_entity.type
_entity.pdbx_description
1 polymer ?
#
loop_
_entity_poly.entity_id
_entity_poly.type
_entity_poly.pdbx_seq_one_letter_code
_entity_poly.pdbx_strand_id
1 'polypeptide(L)'
;NSEENKIKFDEVIEKVKTESGNSVVTVVLIVSGGIAAYKIPDLIRKMKKSGYRVIPVLTNGGSEFIKPLTLSSLAEERCYTNLFDLTSESEMGHIKLARMADLIIVAPASANFIAKISSGVCDDLATTIILATKAPIIICPAMNPFMWSNEATQKNISTLKTRQISIIEPEDGLSACGEIGVGRLANNQTIFNEIANFISKINVNKHLKGIKVLVTAGPTLEPIDDVRFISNHSSGK
;
A
#
# COMPACT_ATOMS: atom_id res chain seq x y z
N ASN A 1 21.34 -30.96 -23.82
CA ASN A 1 20.96 -29.62 -24.29
C ASN A 1 19.66 -29.10 -23.67
N SER A 2 18.65 -29.91 -23.35
CA SER A 2 17.45 -29.45 -22.64
C SER A 2 17.69 -29.30 -21.13
N GLU A 3 18.52 -30.16 -20.53
CA GLU A 3 18.89 -30.09 -19.13
C GLU A 3 19.85 -28.92 -18.82
N GLU A 4 20.82 -28.65 -19.68
CA GLU A 4 21.71 -27.49 -19.56
C GLU A 4 20.97 -26.16 -19.62
N ASN A 5 19.95 -26.06 -20.46
CA ASN A 5 19.11 -24.87 -20.55
C ASN A 5 18.20 -24.72 -19.32
N LYS A 6 17.74 -25.82 -18.73
CA LYS A 6 16.97 -25.83 -17.50
C LYS A 6 17.82 -25.39 -16.30
N ILE A 7 19.05 -25.91 -16.19
CA ILE A 7 20.00 -25.53 -15.13
C ILE A 7 20.35 -24.04 -15.23
N LYS A 8 20.63 -23.52 -16.45
CA LYS A 8 20.87 -22.09 -16.64
C LYS A 8 19.66 -21.21 -16.31
N PHE A 9 18.46 -21.70 -16.59
CA PHE A 9 17.22 -20.98 -16.26
C PHE A 9 16.98 -20.94 -14.74
N ASP A 10 17.21 -22.06 -14.06
CA ASP A 10 17.10 -22.15 -12.60
C ASP A 10 18.18 -21.31 -11.89
N GLU A 11 19.42 -21.28 -12.42
CA GLU A 11 20.49 -20.37 -11.93
C GLU A 11 20.15 -18.89 -12.14
N VAL A 12 19.53 -18.53 -13.25
CA VAL A 12 19.06 -17.16 -13.50
C VAL A 12 17.92 -16.79 -12.57
N ILE A 13 16.99 -17.72 -12.32
CA ILE A 13 15.91 -17.53 -11.35
C ILE A 13 16.47 -17.37 -9.91
N GLU A 14 17.43 -18.20 -9.52
CA GLU A 14 18.10 -18.09 -8.22
C GLU A 14 18.90 -16.78 -8.10
N LYS A 15 19.60 -16.39 -9.15
CA LYS A 15 20.34 -15.14 -9.20
C LYS A 15 19.41 -13.92 -9.16
N VAL A 16 18.28 -13.96 -9.85
CA VAL A 16 17.23 -12.93 -9.77
C VAL A 16 16.60 -12.90 -8.38
N LYS A 17 16.41 -14.04 -7.72
CA LYS A 17 15.93 -14.11 -6.32
C LYS A 17 16.96 -13.59 -5.31
N THR A 18 18.25 -13.79 -5.53
CA THR A 18 19.33 -13.32 -4.63
C THR A 18 19.71 -11.86 -4.88
N GLU A 19 19.65 -11.38 -6.12
CA GLU A 19 19.88 -9.98 -6.48
C GLU A 19 18.65 -9.09 -6.22
N SER A 20 17.44 -9.63 -6.29
CA SER A 20 16.24 -9.06 -5.69
C SER A 20 16.24 -9.33 -4.20
N GLY A 21 17.26 -8.80 -3.49
CA GLY A 21 17.25 -8.85 -2.04
C GLY A 21 15.85 -8.50 -1.58
N ASN A 22 15.24 -9.40 -0.80
CA ASN A 22 13.93 -9.23 -0.19
C ASN A 22 13.94 -7.94 0.65
N SER A 23 13.90 -6.78 0.00
CA SER A 23 13.72 -5.53 0.72
C SER A 23 12.30 -5.58 1.27
N VAL A 24 12.23 -5.76 2.58
CA VAL A 24 10.97 -5.77 3.31
C VAL A 24 10.23 -4.48 2.96
N VAL A 25 9.05 -4.63 2.36
CA VAL A 25 8.22 -3.48 1.98
C VAL A 25 7.82 -2.71 3.23
N THR A 26 8.17 -1.44 3.27
CA THR A 26 7.87 -0.55 4.39
C THR A 26 6.60 0.24 4.13
N VAL A 27 5.60 0.02 4.95
CA VAL A 27 4.32 0.71 4.92
C VAL A 27 4.24 1.70 6.07
N VAL A 28 4.11 2.99 5.78
CA VAL A 28 3.76 3.99 6.79
C VAL A 28 2.24 4.03 6.91
N LEU A 29 1.73 3.66 8.09
CA LEU A 29 0.30 3.59 8.38
C LEU A 29 -0.13 4.77 9.25
N ILE A 30 -0.82 5.74 8.65
CA ILE A 30 -1.37 6.91 9.33
C ILE A 30 -2.77 6.59 9.84
N VAL A 31 -2.99 6.78 11.13
CA VAL A 31 -4.28 6.57 11.79
C VAL A 31 -4.83 7.92 12.22
N SER A 32 -5.90 8.39 11.56
CA SER A 32 -6.56 9.63 11.91
C SER A 32 -7.76 9.43 12.85
N GLY A 33 -8.38 10.51 13.30
CA GLY A 33 -9.48 10.49 14.28
C GLY A 33 -10.75 9.84 13.73
N GLY A 34 -11.26 8.86 14.44
CA GLY A 34 -12.52 8.20 14.16
C GLY A 34 -12.64 6.85 14.86
N ILE A 35 -13.87 6.48 15.21
CA ILE A 35 -14.14 5.23 15.92
C ILE A 35 -13.58 4.00 15.17
N ALA A 36 -13.53 4.02 13.84
CA ALA A 36 -13.01 2.93 13.04
C ALA A 36 -11.52 2.62 13.28
N ALA A 37 -10.79 3.46 14.04
CA ALA A 37 -9.42 3.19 14.47
C ALA A 37 -9.29 1.85 15.24
N TYR A 38 -10.34 1.36 15.89
CA TYR A 38 -10.33 0.06 16.57
C TYR A 38 -10.10 -1.13 15.62
N LYS A 39 -10.35 -0.97 14.32
CA LYS A 39 -10.10 -2.02 13.32
C LYS A 39 -8.64 -2.13 12.91
N ILE A 40 -7.84 -1.09 13.14
CA ILE A 40 -6.46 -1.00 12.66
C ILE A 40 -5.51 -2.04 13.26
N PRO A 41 -5.64 -2.43 14.55
CA PRO A 41 -4.88 -3.54 15.12
C PRO A 41 -4.88 -4.81 14.26
N ASP A 42 -6.04 -5.20 13.74
CA ASP A 42 -6.15 -6.40 12.90
C ASP A 42 -5.53 -6.19 11.51
N LEU A 43 -5.63 -4.98 10.95
CA LEU A 43 -4.95 -4.64 9.70
C LEU A 43 -3.43 -4.73 9.85
N ILE A 44 -2.87 -4.20 10.95
CA ILE A 44 -1.43 -4.32 11.26
C ILE A 44 -1.02 -5.79 11.33
N ARG A 45 -1.76 -6.63 12.06
CA ARG A 45 -1.47 -8.07 12.16
C ARG A 45 -1.46 -8.76 10.79
N LYS A 46 -2.41 -8.44 9.92
CA LYS A 46 -2.46 -8.98 8.55
C LYS A 46 -1.23 -8.58 7.74
N MET A 47 -0.86 -7.30 7.76
CA MET A 47 0.32 -6.80 7.05
C MET A 47 1.62 -7.42 7.58
N LYS A 48 1.78 -7.52 8.91
CA LYS A 48 2.94 -8.17 9.54
C LYS A 48 3.05 -9.63 9.15
N LYS A 49 1.95 -10.40 9.17
CA LYS A 49 1.93 -11.81 8.73
C LYS A 49 2.36 -11.99 7.28
N SER A 50 2.18 -10.98 6.44
CA SER A 50 2.59 -10.98 5.04
C SER A 50 4.01 -10.44 4.83
N GLY A 51 4.78 -10.22 5.91
CA GLY A 51 6.18 -9.81 5.85
C GLY A 51 6.37 -8.31 5.63
N TYR A 52 5.34 -7.47 5.74
CA TYR A 52 5.48 -6.02 5.62
C TYR A 52 6.01 -5.42 6.92
N ARG A 53 6.89 -4.45 6.80
CA ARG A 53 7.26 -3.56 7.89
C ARG A 53 6.22 -2.46 8.00
N VAL A 54 5.55 -2.34 9.16
CA VAL A 54 4.50 -1.35 9.37
C VAL A 54 4.98 -0.31 10.38
N ILE A 55 5.06 0.94 9.95
CA ILE A 55 5.43 2.07 10.83
C ILE A 55 4.17 2.89 11.10
N PRO A 56 3.59 2.81 12.32
CA PRO A 56 2.40 3.55 12.65
C PRO A 56 2.70 5.02 12.93
N VAL A 57 1.85 5.90 12.38
CA VAL A 57 1.79 7.33 12.67
C VAL A 57 0.38 7.65 13.16
N LEU A 58 0.26 8.22 14.34
CA LEU A 58 -1.02 8.48 14.98
C LEU A 58 -1.23 9.98 15.13
N THR A 59 -2.32 10.50 14.56
CA THR A 59 -2.69 11.91 14.73
C THR A 59 -3.26 12.17 16.12
N ASN A 60 -3.29 13.42 16.54
CA ASN A 60 -3.93 13.79 17.82
C ASN A 60 -5.38 13.31 17.91
N GLY A 61 -6.16 13.47 16.81
CA GLY A 61 -7.52 12.95 16.78
C GLY A 61 -7.59 11.42 16.81
N GLY A 62 -6.59 10.73 16.29
CA GLY A 62 -6.49 9.26 16.34
C GLY A 62 -6.21 8.75 17.76
N SER A 63 -5.42 9.51 18.54
CA SER A 63 -5.04 9.15 19.93
C SER A 63 -6.23 9.14 20.91
N GLU A 64 -7.33 9.78 20.55
CA GLU A 64 -8.59 9.74 21.31
C GLU A 64 -9.29 8.35 21.20
N PHE A 65 -9.03 7.62 20.13
CA PHE A 65 -9.68 6.33 19.85
C PHE A 65 -8.78 5.12 20.07
N ILE A 66 -7.48 5.27 19.92
CA ILE A 66 -6.51 4.19 20.11
C ILE A 66 -5.20 4.74 20.68
N LYS A 67 -4.55 3.97 21.54
CA LYS A 67 -3.30 4.42 22.17
C LYS A 67 -2.08 4.07 21.31
N PRO A 68 -1.02 4.95 21.31
CA PRO A 68 0.23 4.67 20.60
C PRO A 68 0.86 3.32 20.98
N LEU A 69 0.78 2.94 22.28
CA LEU A 69 1.30 1.68 22.78
C LEU A 69 0.66 0.46 22.09
N THR A 70 -0.65 0.50 21.80
CA THR A 70 -1.34 -0.58 21.09
C THR A 70 -0.79 -0.77 19.69
N LEU A 71 -0.59 0.33 18.96
CA LEU A 71 -0.08 0.29 17.60
C LEU A 71 1.39 -0.14 17.55
N SER A 72 2.23 0.41 18.45
CA SER A 72 3.65 0.07 18.50
C SER A 72 3.88 -1.39 18.87
N SER A 73 3.13 -1.93 19.83
CA SER A 73 3.26 -3.33 20.24
C SER A 73 2.88 -4.32 19.12
N LEU A 74 1.87 -4.00 18.31
CA LEU A 74 1.43 -4.85 17.21
C LEU A 74 2.31 -4.72 15.96
N ALA A 75 2.82 -3.52 15.70
CA ALA A 75 3.72 -3.27 14.60
C ALA A 75 5.17 -3.70 14.89
N GLU A 76 5.53 -3.88 16.17
CA GLU A 76 6.92 -4.06 16.65
C GLU A 76 7.82 -2.90 16.20
N GLU A 77 7.23 -1.72 16.06
CA GLU A 77 7.86 -0.49 15.62
C GLU A 77 7.37 0.68 16.48
N ARG A 78 8.16 1.73 16.58
CA ARG A 78 7.73 2.94 17.27
C ARG A 78 6.50 3.53 16.59
N CYS A 79 5.47 3.89 17.38
CA CYS A 79 4.36 4.71 16.92
C CYS A 79 4.74 6.20 17.06
N TYR A 80 4.69 6.93 15.96
CA TYR A 80 5.02 8.35 15.92
C TYR A 80 3.75 9.18 16.08
N THR A 81 3.80 10.21 16.96
CA THR A 81 2.63 11.03 17.29
C THR A 81 2.84 12.50 16.99
N ASN A 82 4.03 13.04 17.27
CA ASN A 82 4.32 14.46 17.17
C ASN A 82 5.47 14.75 16.22
N LEU A 83 5.40 15.92 15.58
CA LEU A 83 6.44 16.40 14.67
C LEU A 83 7.79 16.61 15.41
N PHE A 84 7.74 16.99 16.69
CA PHE A 84 8.89 17.37 17.53
C PHE A 84 9.33 16.26 18.50
N ASP A 85 8.65 15.12 18.57
CA ASP A 85 9.05 13.95 19.39
C ASP A 85 10.28 13.20 18.85
N LEU A 86 10.80 13.64 17.74
CA LEU A 86 11.98 13.11 17.12
C LEU A 86 13.16 13.77 17.83
N THR A 87 13.63 13.12 18.90
CA THR A 87 14.78 13.52 19.71
C THR A 87 15.92 14.11 18.88
N SER A 88 16.59 15.05 19.44
CA SER A 88 17.62 15.99 19.01
C SER A 88 18.74 15.51 18.05
N GLU A 89 18.73 14.26 17.60
CA GLU A 89 19.72 13.73 16.64
C GLU A 89 19.21 13.62 15.20
N SER A 90 17.93 13.94 14.91
CA SER A 90 17.43 13.92 13.55
C SER A 90 16.49 15.09 13.27
N GLU A 91 17.04 16.24 12.92
CA GLU A 91 16.32 17.44 12.46
C GLU A 91 15.37 17.21 11.27
N MET A 92 15.21 15.96 10.79
CA MET A 92 14.42 15.62 9.61
C MET A 92 13.62 14.31 9.76
N GLY A 93 13.09 14.02 10.94
CA GLY A 93 12.40 12.74 11.16
C GLY A 93 11.17 12.51 10.25
N HIS A 94 10.38 13.54 9.95
CA HIS A 94 9.28 13.47 8.99
C HIS A 94 9.79 13.20 7.56
N ILE A 95 10.91 13.80 7.17
CA ILE A 95 11.56 13.54 5.88
C ILE A 95 12.05 12.09 5.82
N LYS A 96 12.64 11.58 6.91
CA LYS A 96 13.08 10.19 7.00
C LYS A 96 11.91 9.22 6.85
N LEU A 97 10.81 9.44 7.56
CA LEU A 97 9.59 8.63 7.45
C LEU A 97 9.00 8.69 6.03
N ALA A 98 8.91 9.88 5.44
CA ALA A 98 8.43 10.07 4.07
C ALA A 98 9.30 9.35 3.02
N ARG A 99 10.63 9.29 3.23
CA ARG A 99 11.58 8.62 2.32
C ARG A 99 11.67 7.11 2.52
N MET A 100 11.44 6.64 3.74
CA MET A 100 11.48 5.20 4.06
C MET A 100 10.25 4.44 3.56
N ALA A 101 9.14 5.15 3.32
CA ALA A 101 7.90 4.55 2.90
C ALA A 101 8.00 4.04 1.46
N ASP A 102 7.70 2.78 1.23
CA ASP A 102 7.38 2.22 -0.08
C ASP A 102 5.90 2.47 -0.42
N LEU A 103 5.06 2.60 0.60
CA LEU A 103 3.64 2.90 0.51
C LEU A 103 3.19 3.66 1.76
N ILE A 104 2.33 4.66 1.59
CA ILE A 104 1.63 5.31 2.71
C ILE A 104 0.16 4.94 2.67
N ILE A 105 -0.39 4.57 3.83
CA ILE A 105 -1.80 4.25 4.00
C ILE A 105 -2.37 5.16 5.07
N VAL A 106 -3.51 5.77 4.79
CA VAL A 106 -4.29 6.52 5.78
C VAL A 106 -5.57 5.74 6.08
N ALA A 107 -5.61 5.10 7.24
CA ALA A 107 -6.75 4.29 7.67
C ALA A 107 -6.95 4.36 9.19
N PRO A 108 -8.11 4.78 9.67
CA PRO A 108 -9.16 5.49 8.93
C PRO A 108 -8.70 6.90 8.52
N ALA A 109 -9.27 7.43 7.44
CA ALA A 109 -9.11 8.83 7.06
C ALA A 109 -10.39 9.61 7.37
N SER A 110 -10.32 10.52 8.34
CA SER A 110 -11.45 11.40 8.68
C SER A 110 -11.66 12.49 7.63
N ALA A 111 -12.85 13.06 7.57
CA ALA A 111 -13.17 14.18 6.68
C ALA A 111 -12.21 15.37 6.90
N ASN A 112 -11.84 15.66 8.15
CA ASN A 112 -10.88 16.70 8.48
C ASN A 112 -9.49 16.40 7.90
N PHE A 113 -9.00 15.17 8.06
CA PHE A 113 -7.70 14.77 7.50
C PHE A 113 -7.69 14.86 5.96
N ILE A 114 -8.76 14.38 5.31
CA ILE A 114 -8.94 14.48 3.86
C ILE A 114 -8.96 15.94 3.41
N ALA A 115 -9.67 16.82 4.11
CA ALA A 115 -9.70 18.25 3.79
C ALA A 115 -8.32 18.91 3.90
N LYS A 116 -7.56 18.61 4.96
CA LYS A 116 -6.20 19.12 5.16
C LYS A 116 -5.28 18.72 4.00
N ILE A 117 -5.20 17.44 3.68
CA ILE A 117 -4.29 16.97 2.64
C ILE A 117 -4.72 17.40 1.23
N SER A 118 -6.03 17.55 0.97
CA SER A 118 -6.52 18.09 -0.31
C SER A 118 -6.15 19.56 -0.50
N SER A 119 -6.02 20.32 0.59
CA SER A 119 -5.63 21.73 0.60
C SER A 119 -4.12 21.96 0.77
N GLY A 120 -3.33 20.87 0.99
CA GLY A 120 -1.88 20.99 1.21
C GLY A 120 -1.50 21.52 2.58
N VAL A 121 -2.39 21.43 3.57
CA VAL A 121 -2.11 21.83 4.96
C VAL A 121 -1.16 20.79 5.60
N CYS A 122 -0.10 21.27 6.23
CA CYS A 122 0.90 20.44 6.93
C CYS A 122 1.16 21.00 8.34
N ASP A 123 0.15 20.87 9.19
CA ASP A 123 0.15 21.39 10.57
C ASP A 123 0.44 20.33 11.65
N ASP A 124 0.60 19.07 11.23
CA ASP A 124 0.98 17.94 12.08
C ASP A 124 1.96 16.99 11.37
N LEU A 125 2.48 16.00 12.10
CA LEU A 125 3.44 15.02 11.56
C LEU A 125 2.86 14.27 10.37
N ALA A 126 1.62 13.82 10.46
CA ALA A 126 0.97 12.98 9.45
C ALA A 126 0.77 13.73 8.12
N THR A 127 0.25 14.94 8.18
CA THR A 127 0.04 15.80 7.00
C THR A 127 1.38 16.26 6.40
N THR A 128 2.41 16.49 7.23
CA THR A 128 3.76 16.82 6.78
C THR A 128 4.40 15.64 6.02
N ILE A 129 4.26 14.40 6.52
CA ILE A 129 4.72 13.19 5.81
C ILE A 129 4.05 13.07 4.44
N ILE A 130 2.71 13.26 4.38
CA ILE A 130 1.96 13.21 3.11
C ILE A 130 2.47 14.23 2.10
N LEU A 131 2.79 15.45 2.53
CA LEU A 131 3.29 16.50 1.64
C LEU A 131 4.75 16.25 1.20
N ALA A 132 5.56 15.61 2.05
CA ALA A 132 6.98 15.38 1.81
C ALA A 132 7.30 14.09 1.03
N THR A 133 6.33 13.18 0.88
CA THR A 133 6.58 11.86 0.29
C THR A 133 6.54 11.86 -1.24
N LYS A 134 7.29 10.90 -1.82
CA LYS A 134 7.15 10.47 -3.21
C LYS A 134 6.53 9.06 -3.30
N ALA A 135 6.32 8.42 -2.17
CA ALA A 135 5.67 7.11 -2.13
C ALA A 135 4.20 7.25 -2.54
N PRO A 136 3.64 6.23 -3.17
CA PRO A 136 2.22 6.17 -3.44
C PRO A 136 1.41 6.22 -2.15
N ILE A 137 0.19 6.78 -2.25
CA ILE A 137 -0.69 7.00 -1.10
C ILE A 137 -2.02 6.31 -1.36
N ILE A 138 -2.49 5.55 -0.36
CA ILE A 138 -3.84 4.96 -0.31
C ILE A 138 -4.59 5.58 0.87
N ILE A 139 -5.80 6.05 0.61
CA ILE A 139 -6.67 6.63 1.63
C ILE A 139 -7.91 5.77 1.79
N CYS A 140 -8.25 5.43 3.04
CA CYS A 140 -9.42 4.67 3.42
C CYS A 140 -10.36 5.58 4.26
N PRO A 141 -11.31 6.28 3.63
CA PRO A 141 -12.23 7.17 4.32
C PRO A 141 -13.10 6.43 5.33
N ALA A 142 -13.38 7.09 6.45
CA ALA A 142 -14.38 6.64 7.41
C ALA A 142 -15.02 7.85 8.11
N MET A 143 -16.31 8.01 7.92
CA MET A 143 -17.08 9.10 8.48
C MET A 143 -18.57 8.79 8.46
N ASN A 144 -19.38 9.67 9.03
CA ASN A 144 -20.84 9.62 8.92
C ASN A 144 -21.28 9.69 7.44
N PRO A 145 -22.36 9.01 7.03
CA PRO A 145 -22.83 8.99 5.65
C PRO A 145 -23.14 10.38 5.07
N PHE A 146 -23.70 11.30 5.85
CA PHE A 146 -23.94 12.68 5.39
C PHE A 146 -22.64 13.47 5.21
N MET A 147 -21.64 13.22 6.05
CA MET A 147 -20.31 13.80 5.85
C MET A 147 -19.66 13.26 4.57
N TRP A 148 -19.85 11.98 4.28
CA TRP A 148 -19.30 11.36 3.07
C TRP A 148 -19.96 11.94 1.81
N SER A 149 -21.30 12.03 1.79
CA SER A 149 -22.06 12.57 0.65
C SER A 149 -21.97 14.09 0.50
N ASN A 150 -21.41 14.78 1.49
CA ASN A 150 -21.28 16.24 1.44
C ASN A 150 -20.42 16.69 0.26
N GLU A 151 -20.86 17.70 -0.48
CA GLU A 151 -20.17 18.22 -1.67
C GLU A 151 -18.72 18.63 -1.38
N ALA A 152 -18.44 19.21 -0.21
CA ALA A 152 -17.09 19.59 0.17
C ALA A 152 -16.17 18.35 0.31
N THR A 153 -16.68 17.27 0.92
CA THR A 153 -15.95 16.00 1.03
C THR A 153 -15.71 15.39 -0.34
N GLN A 154 -16.74 15.32 -1.20
CA GLN A 154 -16.62 14.75 -2.54
C GLN A 154 -15.67 15.57 -3.44
N LYS A 155 -15.67 16.90 -3.30
CA LYS A 155 -14.71 17.76 -3.97
C LYS A 155 -13.28 17.49 -3.51
N ASN A 156 -13.05 17.31 -2.21
CA ASN A 156 -11.74 16.96 -1.66
C ASN A 156 -11.25 15.59 -2.19
N ILE A 157 -12.13 14.59 -2.20
CA ILE A 157 -11.83 13.26 -2.77
C ILE A 157 -11.47 13.37 -4.26
N SER A 158 -12.26 14.11 -5.04
CA SER A 158 -11.96 14.37 -6.46
C SER A 158 -10.58 15.01 -6.64
N THR A 159 -10.26 16.02 -5.84
CA THR A 159 -8.95 16.68 -5.85
C THR A 159 -7.80 15.70 -5.56
N LEU A 160 -7.97 14.80 -4.59
CA LEU A 160 -6.96 13.79 -4.27
C LEU A 160 -6.78 12.76 -5.39
N LYS A 161 -7.88 12.33 -6.02
CA LYS A 161 -7.85 11.44 -7.19
C LYS A 161 -7.09 12.07 -8.37
N THR A 162 -7.25 13.37 -8.65
CA THR A 162 -6.48 14.07 -9.70
C THR A 162 -4.99 14.13 -9.40
N ARG A 163 -4.60 14.05 -8.13
CA ARG A 163 -3.19 13.96 -7.68
C ARG A 163 -2.67 12.52 -7.62
N GLN A 164 -3.38 11.56 -8.24
CA GLN A 164 -3.01 10.13 -8.28
C GLN A 164 -2.98 9.45 -6.90
N ILE A 165 -3.68 10.00 -5.92
CA ILE A 165 -3.89 9.36 -4.63
C ILE A 165 -5.02 8.34 -4.77
N SER A 166 -4.76 7.09 -4.38
CA SER A 166 -5.74 6.02 -4.45
C SER A 166 -6.73 6.10 -3.29
N ILE A 167 -8.02 5.95 -3.59
CA ILE A 167 -9.07 5.96 -2.57
C ILE A 167 -9.71 4.57 -2.54
N ILE A 168 -9.71 3.93 -1.37
CA ILE A 168 -10.53 2.76 -1.11
C ILE A 168 -11.86 3.27 -0.57
N GLU A 169 -12.88 3.21 -1.40
CA GLU A 169 -14.20 3.75 -1.07
C GLU A 169 -14.75 3.13 0.24
N PRO A 170 -15.43 3.92 1.07
CA PRO A 170 -16.09 3.41 2.26
C PRO A 170 -17.24 2.47 1.92
N GLU A 171 -17.53 1.54 2.82
CA GLU A 171 -18.62 0.58 2.67
C GLU A 171 -19.96 1.16 3.15
N ASP A 172 -21.05 0.62 2.59
CA ASP A 172 -22.40 0.86 3.09
C ASP A 172 -22.65 0.10 4.40
N GLY A 173 -23.53 0.63 5.22
CA GLY A 173 -24.02 -0.05 6.42
C GLY A 173 -24.34 0.89 7.58
N LEU A 174 -24.67 0.28 8.72
CA LEU A 174 -24.98 1.00 9.95
C LEU A 174 -23.72 1.68 10.51
N SER A 175 -23.77 2.99 10.65
CA SER A 175 -22.72 3.79 11.29
C SER A 175 -22.78 3.67 12.81
N ALA A 176 -21.70 4.08 13.49
CA ALA A 176 -21.68 4.15 14.96
C ALA A 176 -22.73 5.14 15.55
N CYS A 177 -23.20 6.08 14.74
CA CYS A 177 -24.24 7.03 15.12
C CYS A 177 -25.66 6.51 14.86
N GLY A 178 -25.84 5.28 14.40
CA GLY A 178 -27.14 4.68 14.10
C GLY A 178 -27.70 5.00 12.72
N GLU A 179 -26.97 5.69 11.87
CA GLU A 179 -27.37 6.03 10.51
C GLU A 179 -26.92 4.95 9.51
N ILE A 180 -27.76 4.65 8.53
CA ILE A 180 -27.45 3.69 7.46
C ILE A 180 -27.02 4.47 6.21
N GLY A 181 -25.94 4.01 5.60
CA GLY A 181 -25.43 4.58 4.36
C GLY A 181 -23.92 4.36 4.19
N VAL A 182 -23.40 4.86 3.08
CA VAL A 182 -21.97 4.76 2.74
C VAL A 182 -21.18 5.70 3.63
N GLY A 183 -20.18 5.16 4.33
CA GLY A 183 -19.32 5.97 5.22
C GLY A 183 -18.46 5.13 6.16
N ARG A 184 -18.71 3.82 6.26
CA ARG A 184 -17.93 2.91 7.10
C ARG A 184 -16.57 2.62 6.48
N LEU A 185 -15.55 2.53 7.33
CA LEU A 185 -14.25 2.05 6.89
C LEU A 185 -14.40 0.72 6.16
N ALA A 186 -13.84 0.62 4.98
CA ALA A 186 -13.79 -0.61 4.20
C ALA A 186 -13.27 -1.77 5.06
N ASN A 187 -13.71 -2.97 4.73
CA ASN A 187 -13.31 -4.18 5.44
C ASN A 187 -11.78 -4.35 5.38
N ASN A 188 -11.18 -4.78 6.50
CA ASN A 188 -9.74 -5.00 6.57
C ASN A 188 -9.20 -5.98 5.52
N GLN A 189 -10.03 -6.93 5.06
CA GLN A 189 -9.63 -7.82 3.97
C GLN A 189 -9.58 -7.10 2.63
N THR A 190 -10.57 -6.25 2.35
CA THR A 190 -10.61 -5.39 1.15
C THR A 190 -9.40 -4.46 1.13
N ILE A 191 -9.15 -3.75 2.24
CA ILE A 191 -7.99 -2.85 2.38
C ILE A 191 -6.69 -3.64 2.14
N PHE A 192 -6.53 -4.79 2.77
CA PHE A 192 -5.33 -5.62 2.63
C PHE A 192 -5.13 -6.11 1.20
N ASN A 193 -6.19 -6.56 0.52
CA ASN A 193 -6.12 -7.02 -0.86
C ASN A 193 -5.67 -5.89 -1.81
N GLU A 194 -6.21 -4.68 -1.62
CA GLU A 194 -5.79 -3.51 -2.41
C GLU A 194 -4.33 -3.14 -2.17
N ILE A 195 -3.87 -3.21 -0.91
CA ILE A 195 -2.45 -3.02 -0.55
C ILE A 195 -1.57 -4.04 -1.28
N ALA A 196 -1.93 -5.32 -1.21
CA ALA A 196 -1.17 -6.41 -1.83
C ALA A 196 -1.13 -6.25 -3.36
N ASN A 197 -2.26 -5.92 -3.99
CA ASN A 197 -2.35 -5.64 -5.42
C ASN A 197 -1.48 -4.44 -5.81
N PHE A 198 -1.46 -3.40 -5.00
CA PHE A 198 -0.67 -2.20 -5.26
C PHE A 198 0.83 -2.50 -5.17
N ILE A 199 1.25 -3.20 -4.11
CA ILE A 199 2.66 -3.59 -3.91
C ILE A 199 3.13 -4.53 -5.01
N SER A 200 2.30 -5.49 -5.45
CA SER A 200 2.65 -6.37 -6.56
C SER A 200 2.95 -5.61 -7.85
N LYS A 201 2.15 -4.57 -8.17
CA LYS A 201 2.38 -3.70 -9.34
C LYS A 201 3.67 -2.89 -9.25
N ILE A 202 4.03 -2.41 -8.06
CA ILE A 202 5.30 -1.69 -7.83
C ILE A 202 6.48 -2.64 -8.04
N ASN A 203 6.41 -3.85 -7.54
CA ASN A 203 7.49 -4.84 -7.61
C ASN A 203 7.72 -5.36 -9.03
N VAL A 204 6.66 -5.60 -9.81
CA VAL A 204 6.79 -6.02 -11.23
C VAL A 204 7.61 -5.01 -12.04
N ASN A 205 7.47 -3.72 -11.78
CA ASN A 205 8.24 -2.69 -12.49
C ASN A 205 9.73 -2.65 -12.12
N LYS A 206 10.16 -3.26 -11.01
CA LYS A 206 11.56 -3.26 -10.57
C LYS A 206 12.36 -4.47 -11.07
N HIS A 207 11.70 -5.64 -11.21
CA HIS A 207 12.41 -6.90 -11.47
C HIS A 207 12.93 -7.07 -12.90
N LEU A 208 12.36 -6.38 -13.89
CA LEU A 208 12.75 -6.53 -15.29
C LEU A 208 13.41 -5.28 -15.89
N LYS A 209 13.67 -4.25 -15.09
CA LYS A 209 14.29 -3.00 -15.59
C LYS A 209 15.75 -3.28 -16.03
N GLY A 210 15.99 -3.17 -17.33
CA GLY A 210 17.32 -3.38 -17.94
C GLY A 210 17.60 -4.83 -18.35
N ILE A 211 16.69 -5.77 -18.12
CA ILE A 211 16.80 -7.17 -18.57
C ILE A 211 16.18 -7.28 -19.96
N LYS A 212 16.96 -7.78 -20.93
CA LYS A 212 16.43 -8.18 -22.24
C LYS A 212 15.88 -9.59 -22.11
N VAL A 213 14.57 -9.77 -22.30
CA VAL A 213 13.91 -11.07 -22.24
C VAL A 213 13.54 -11.49 -23.64
N LEU A 214 14.00 -12.65 -24.05
CA LEU A 214 13.55 -13.33 -25.27
C LEU A 214 12.60 -14.46 -24.86
N VAL A 215 11.35 -14.36 -25.28
CA VAL A 215 10.36 -15.42 -25.06
C VAL A 215 10.09 -16.12 -26.39
N THR A 216 10.39 -17.41 -26.45
CA THR A 216 10.00 -18.25 -27.58
C THR A 216 8.79 -19.07 -27.17
N ALA A 217 7.71 -18.97 -27.93
CA ALA A 217 6.48 -19.69 -27.66
C ALA A 217 5.97 -20.27 -28.97
N GLY A 218 5.46 -21.50 -28.90
CA GLY A 218 4.89 -22.22 -30.06
C GLY A 218 5.40 -23.64 -30.16
N PRO A 219 4.83 -24.43 -31.10
CA PRO A 219 5.29 -25.78 -31.34
C PRO A 219 6.67 -25.81 -31.97
N THR A 220 7.44 -26.83 -31.64
CA THR A 220 8.69 -27.17 -32.35
C THR A 220 8.36 -27.97 -33.60
N LEU A 221 8.98 -27.61 -34.71
CA LEU A 221 8.85 -28.31 -36.00
C LEU A 221 10.17 -29.00 -36.29
N GLU A 222 10.13 -30.32 -36.45
CA GLU A 222 11.27 -31.15 -36.89
C GLU A 222 10.97 -31.68 -38.28
N PRO A 223 11.63 -31.21 -39.35
CA PRO A 223 11.38 -31.65 -40.72
C PRO A 223 11.84 -33.11 -40.91
N ILE A 224 11.01 -33.95 -41.51
CA ILE A 224 11.34 -35.32 -41.94
C ILE A 224 11.79 -35.29 -43.38
N ASP A 225 11.06 -34.58 -44.23
CA ASP A 225 11.32 -34.35 -45.66
C ASP A 225 10.70 -32.99 -46.07
N ASP A 226 10.74 -32.68 -47.36
CA ASP A 226 10.22 -31.41 -47.91
C ASP A 226 8.73 -31.15 -47.68
N VAL A 227 7.99 -32.17 -47.23
CA VAL A 227 6.52 -32.11 -47.08
C VAL A 227 6.09 -32.44 -45.64
N ARG A 228 6.80 -33.34 -44.96
CA ARG A 228 6.40 -33.87 -43.64
C ARG A 228 7.28 -33.35 -42.52
N PHE A 229 6.67 -33.14 -41.37
CA PHE A 229 7.36 -32.72 -40.15
C PHE A 229 6.70 -33.36 -38.92
N ILE A 230 7.48 -33.49 -37.85
CA ILE A 230 7.00 -33.84 -36.51
C ILE A 230 6.83 -32.55 -35.74
N SER A 231 5.68 -32.41 -35.08
CA SER A 231 5.41 -31.28 -34.22
C SER A 231 4.63 -31.71 -32.98
N ASN A 232 4.74 -30.93 -31.88
CA ASN A 232 3.93 -31.08 -30.69
C ASN A 232 2.83 -30.05 -30.64
N HIS A 233 1.71 -30.39 -29.99
CA HIS A 233 0.68 -29.39 -29.68
C HIS A 233 1.17 -28.43 -28.62
N SER A 234 1.27 -27.14 -28.96
CA SER A 234 1.55 -26.06 -28.00
C SER A 234 0.59 -24.90 -28.27
N SER A 235 -0.07 -24.45 -27.22
CA SER A 235 -1.00 -23.31 -27.29
C SER A 235 -0.31 -21.95 -27.24
N GLY A 236 0.99 -21.90 -26.97
CA GLY A 236 1.73 -20.65 -26.73
C GLY A 236 1.30 -19.87 -25.45
N LYS A 237 0.54 -20.54 -24.55
CA LYS A 237 0.08 -19.95 -23.27
C LYS A 237 1.09 -20.16 -22.18
#